data_483300df6d2d1f58148efb42bbcae29d
#
_entry.id   483300df6d2d1f58148efb42bbcae29d
#
_cell.length_a   1.000
_cell.length_b   1.000
_cell.length_c   1.000
_cell.angle_alpha   90.00
_cell.angle_beta   90.00
_cell.angle_gamma   90.00
#
_symmetry.space_group_name_H-M   'P 1'
#
loop_
_entity.id
_entity.type
_entity.pdbx_description
1 polymer ?
#
loop_
_entity_poly.entity_id
_entity_poly.type
_entity_poly.pdbx_seq_one_letter_code
_entity_poly.pdbx_strand_id
1 'polypeptide(L)'
;MLSLALPLTGMKLVSSLMRTVQSALIPARLQISGLPASEALSRFGMLSGMLMPVLMLPSFITCSLCMVAAPELTRRQANGTPQRSLVRRILGGTLLVGLCAMVGVWLFAPLIADTLYRQAELLPLLRRCCVLVPVMALSQVVSGLMNGLGLQGTSLRIALFANLLSVLLMYALAAQPTLQLWGAVIAMAAAQAVTLALSLRALYAAVR
;
A
#
# COMPACT_ATOMS: atom_id res chain seq x y z
N MET A 1 23.40 3.70 -19.77
CA MET A 1 22.63 2.83 -18.87
C MET A 1 22.94 3.06 -17.39
N LEU A 2 24.20 3.19 -16.96
CA LEU A 2 24.57 3.49 -15.56
C LEU A 2 24.00 4.81 -15.02
N SER A 3 23.92 5.85 -15.83
CA SER A 3 23.43 7.18 -15.44
C SER A 3 21.94 7.22 -15.04
N LEU A 4 21.14 6.27 -15.51
CA LEU A 4 19.73 6.09 -15.11
C LEU A 4 19.58 5.11 -13.95
N ALA A 5 20.45 4.11 -13.87
CA ALA A 5 20.40 3.09 -12.82
C ALA A 5 20.78 3.68 -11.45
N LEU A 6 21.77 4.55 -11.40
CA LEU A 6 22.30 5.13 -10.15
C LEU A 6 21.23 5.95 -9.38
N PRO A 7 20.50 6.93 -10.00
CA PRO A 7 19.45 7.65 -9.29
C PRO A 7 18.25 6.75 -8.92
N LEU A 8 17.91 5.74 -9.74
CA LEU A 8 16.83 4.81 -9.42
C LEU A 8 17.15 3.95 -8.20
N THR A 9 18.39 3.47 -8.12
CA THR A 9 18.87 2.68 -6.97
C THR A 9 18.91 3.54 -5.71
N GLY A 10 19.41 4.78 -5.81
CA GLY A 10 19.40 5.72 -4.70
C GLY A 10 18.00 5.99 -4.15
N MET A 11 17.02 6.21 -5.03
CA MET A 11 15.62 6.42 -4.62
C MET A 11 15.01 5.17 -3.96
N LYS A 12 15.35 3.97 -4.42
CA LYS A 12 14.92 2.71 -3.78
C LYS A 12 15.55 2.55 -2.39
N LEU A 13 16.82 2.89 -2.24
CA LEU A 13 17.50 2.89 -0.93
C LEU A 13 16.83 3.86 0.04
N VAL A 14 16.54 5.09 -0.39
CA VAL A 14 15.82 6.07 0.44
C VAL A 14 14.43 5.56 0.83
N SER A 15 13.68 4.95 -0.11
CA SER A 15 12.39 4.34 0.20
C SER A 15 12.50 3.20 1.22
N SER A 16 13.56 2.40 1.14
CA SER A 16 13.83 1.32 2.10
C SER A 16 14.17 1.88 3.48
N LEU A 17 15.01 2.91 3.55
CA LEU A 17 15.34 3.60 4.80
C LEU A 17 14.09 4.22 5.43
N MET A 18 13.22 4.85 4.64
CA MET A 18 11.95 5.40 5.14
C MET A 18 11.05 4.34 5.76
N ARG A 19 10.98 3.15 5.18
CA ARG A 19 10.23 2.03 5.77
C ARG A 19 10.84 1.55 7.08
N THR A 20 12.17 1.51 7.18
CA THR A 20 12.86 1.17 8.42
C THR A 20 12.59 2.22 9.50
N VAL A 21 12.60 3.50 9.14
CA VAL A 21 12.23 4.59 10.05
C VAL A 21 10.78 4.43 10.53
N GLN A 22 9.84 4.12 9.64
CA GLN A 22 8.43 3.86 10.00
C GLN A 22 8.30 2.71 10.99
N SER A 23 9.02 1.61 10.77
CA SER A 23 8.96 0.44 11.66
C SER A 23 9.53 0.71 13.06
N ALA A 24 10.51 1.59 13.18
CA ALA A 24 11.04 2.02 14.47
C ALA A 24 10.18 3.12 15.12
N LEU A 25 9.58 3.99 14.31
CA LEU A 25 8.78 5.13 14.78
C LEU A 25 7.47 4.69 15.45
N ILE A 26 6.79 3.66 14.93
CA ILE A 26 5.51 3.20 15.46
C ILE A 26 5.62 2.81 16.94
N PRO A 27 6.49 1.85 17.34
CA PRO A 27 6.59 1.46 18.75
C PRO A 27 7.10 2.60 19.63
N ALA A 28 8.01 3.45 19.13
CA ALA A 28 8.50 4.59 19.88
C ALA A 28 7.39 5.61 20.20
N ARG A 29 6.52 5.90 19.22
CA ARG A 29 5.40 6.83 19.40
C ARG A 29 4.29 6.26 20.26
N LEU A 30 4.04 4.96 20.19
CA LEU A 30 3.10 4.27 21.07
C LEU A 30 3.56 4.33 22.55
N GLN A 31 4.85 4.26 22.81
CA GLN A 31 5.38 4.45 24.18
C GLN A 31 5.16 5.89 24.66
N ILE A 32 5.36 6.89 23.81
CA ILE A 32 5.09 8.30 24.18
C ILE A 32 3.62 8.54 24.46
N SER A 33 2.71 7.80 23.84
CA SER A 33 1.27 7.87 24.13
C SER A 33 0.86 7.23 25.47
N GLY A 34 1.82 6.74 26.25
CA GLY A 34 1.62 6.18 27.59
C GLY A 34 1.56 4.66 27.68
N LEU A 35 1.84 3.94 26.58
CA LEU A 35 1.87 2.47 26.59
C LEU A 35 3.22 1.94 27.11
N PRO A 36 3.22 0.84 27.90
CA PRO A 36 4.44 0.12 28.23
C PRO A 36 5.17 -0.36 26.99
N ALA A 37 6.50 -0.43 27.03
CA ALA A 37 7.31 -0.85 25.88
C ALA A 37 6.94 -2.24 25.33
N SER A 38 6.61 -3.18 26.19
CA SER A 38 6.16 -4.53 25.81
C SER A 38 4.84 -4.50 25.03
N GLU A 39 3.88 -3.69 25.48
CA GLU A 39 2.58 -3.56 24.84
C GLU A 39 2.68 -2.78 23.50
N ALA A 40 3.48 -1.72 23.45
CA ALA A 40 3.74 -0.98 22.23
C ALA A 40 4.35 -1.88 21.14
N LEU A 41 5.29 -2.75 21.51
CA LEU A 41 5.92 -3.70 20.60
C LEU A 41 4.93 -4.80 20.18
N SER A 42 4.11 -5.30 21.09
CA SER A 42 3.04 -6.29 20.79
C SER A 42 2.04 -5.73 19.79
N ARG A 43 1.55 -4.52 19.99
CA ARG A 43 0.62 -3.85 19.07
C ARG A 43 1.24 -3.56 17.70
N PHE A 44 2.51 -3.20 17.66
CA PHE A 44 3.25 -3.09 16.40
C PHE A 44 3.39 -4.44 15.70
N GLY A 45 3.70 -5.50 16.43
CA GLY A 45 3.76 -6.87 15.93
C GLY A 45 2.41 -7.33 15.33
N MET A 46 1.30 -7.00 15.99
CA MET A 46 -0.04 -7.28 15.49
C MET A 46 -0.32 -6.53 14.18
N LEU A 47 0.05 -5.25 14.09
CA LEU A 47 -0.12 -4.45 12.88
C LEU A 47 0.73 -4.98 11.72
N SER A 48 2.03 -5.17 11.95
CA SER A 48 3.00 -5.49 10.88
C SER A 48 3.05 -6.97 10.54
N GLY A 49 2.88 -7.85 11.54
CA GLY A 49 3.02 -9.28 11.39
C GLY A 49 1.72 -10.04 11.15
N MET A 50 0.57 -9.48 11.57
CA MET A 50 -0.72 -10.15 11.42
C MET A 50 -1.65 -9.41 10.46
N LEU A 51 -1.92 -8.12 10.71
CA LEU A 51 -2.86 -7.34 9.90
C LEU A 51 -2.36 -7.12 8.47
N MET A 52 -1.13 -6.59 8.30
CA MET A 52 -0.61 -6.24 6.98
C MET A 52 -0.48 -7.42 6.03
N PRO A 53 0.04 -8.60 6.42
CA PRO A 53 0.07 -9.75 5.54
C PRO A 53 -1.31 -10.16 5.03
N VAL A 54 -2.34 -10.16 5.90
CA VAL A 54 -3.71 -10.51 5.52
C VAL A 54 -4.27 -9.51 4.48
N LEU A 55 -4.08 -8.20 4.71
CA LEU A 55 -4.54 -7.16 3.77
C LEU A 55 -3.80 -7.22 2.42
N MET A 56 -2.56 -7.74 2.40
CA MET A 56 -1.76 -7.86 1.18
C MET A 56 -2.02 -9.17 0.41
N LEU A 57 -2.67 -10.18 0.98
CA LEU A 57 -2.96 -11.44 0.27
C LEU A 57 -3.60 -11.24 -1.12
N PRO A 58 -4.61 -10.40 -1.29
CA PRO A 58 -5.23 -10.18 -2.59
C PRO A 58 -4.29 -9.53 -3.62
N SER A 59 -3.22 -8.89 -3.17
CA SER A 59 -2.23 -8.25 -4.04
C SER A 59 -1.46 -9.27 -4.90
N PHE A 60 -1.36 -10.53 -4.49
CA PHE A 60 -0.75 -11.57 -5.30
C PHE A 60 -1.55 -11.83 -6.59
N ILE A 61 -2.88 -11.84 -6.49
CA ILE A 61 -3.77 -12.01 -7.65
C ILE A 61 -3.62 -10.80 -8.60
N THR A 62 -3.61 -9.60 -8.05
CA THR A 62 -3.50 -8.38 -8.86
C THR A 62 -2.10 -8.20 -9.46
N CYS A 63 -1.06 -8.73 -8.81
CA CYS A 63 0.30 -8.75 -9.36
C CYS A 63 0.39 -9.62 -10.63
N SER A 64 -0.26 -10.78 -10.64
CA SER A 64 -0.35 -11.64 -11.83
C SER A 64 -1.04 -10.92 -12.98
N LEU A 65 -2.09 -10.14 -12.70
CA LEU A 65 -2.77 -9.31 -13.70
C LEU A 65 -1.82 -8.26 -14.31
N CYS A 66 -0.96 -7.65 -13.49
CA CYS A 66 0.05 -6.70 -13.97
C CYS A 66 1.08 -7.34 -14.89
N MET A 67 1.51 -8.58 -14.61
CA MET A 67 2.49 -9.29 -15.43
C MET A 67 1.98 -9.52 -16.85
N VAL A 68 0.67 -9.74 -17.02
CA VAL A 68 0.05 -9.91 -18.33
C VAL A 68 -0.27 -8.55 -18.98
N ALA A 69 -0.70 -7.60 -18.20
CA ALA A 69 -1.18 -6.30 -18.69
C ALA A 69 -0.04 -5.35 -19.12
N ALA A 70 1.10 -5.37 -18.42
CA ALA A 70 2.21 -4.44 -18.69
C ALA A 70 2.82 -4.63 -20.10
N PRO A 71 3.15 -5.85 -20.59
CA PRO A 71 3.67 -6.03 -21.94
C PRO A 71 2.64 -5.67 -23.02
N GLU A 72 1.35 -5.97 -22.81
CA GLU A 72 0.31 -5.57 -23.75
C GLU A 72 0.15 -4.05 -23.84
N LEU A 73 0.30 -3.35 -22.72
CA LEU A 73 0.27 -1.89 -22.69
C LEU A 73 1.45 -1.28 -23.46
N THR A 74 2.66 -1.82 -23.26
CA THR A 74 3.88 -1.40 -23.97
C THR A 74 3.76 -1.66 -25.47
N ARG A 75 3.20 -2.81 -25.87
CA ARG A 75 2.95 -3.15 -27.27
C ARG A 75 1.97 -2.18 -27.93
N ARG A 76 0.89 -1.82 -27.24
CA ARG A 76 -0.07 -0.82 -27.76
C ARG A 76 0.55 0.56 -27.87
N GLN A 77 1.42 0.92 -26.96
CA GLN A 77 2.18 2.17 -27.03
C GLN A 77 3.06 2.21 -28.28
N ALA A 78 3.78 1.13 -28.57
CA ALA A 78 4.63 1.02 -29.75
C ALA A 78 3.82 1.09 -31.07
N ASN A 79 2.60 0.55 -31.08
CA ASN A 79 1.72 0.52 -32.26
C ASN A 79 0.82 1.77 -32.39
N GLY A 80 0.94 2.76 -31.52
CA GLY A 80 0.11 3.98 -31.54
C GLY A 80 -1.38 3.74 -31.28
N THR A 81 -1.75 2.57 -30.73
CA THR A 81 -3.15 2.23 -30.47
C THR A 81 -3.63 2.79 -29.12
N PRO A 82 -4.94 3.18 -28.99
CA PRO A 82 -5.44 3.78 -27.78
C PRO A 82 -5.34 2.81 -26.57
N GLN A 83 -4.65 3.25 -25.54
CA GLN A 83 -4.36 2.47 -24.34
C GLN A 83 -5.43 2.66 -23.26
N ARG A 84 -6.17 3.75 -23.31
CA ARG A 84 -7.10 4.20 -22.26
C ARG A 84 -8.19 3.18 -21.95
N SER A 85 -8.70 2.48 -22.97
CA SER A 85 -9.72 1.45 -22.82
C SER A 85 -9.18 0.23 -22.07
N LEU A 86 -7.95 -0.18 -22.38
CA LEU A 86 -7.27 -1.29 -21.70
C LEU A 86 -7.01 -0.96 -20.23
N VAL A 87 -6.44 0.23 -19.96
CA VAL A 87 -6.20 0.69 -18.58
C VAL A 87 -7.49 0.71 -17.77
N ARG A 88 -8.58 1.24 -18.33
CA ARG A 88 -9.88 1.26 -17.64
C ARG A 88 -10.40 -0.14 -17.33
N ARG A 89 -10.27 -1.10 -18.25
CA ARG A 89 -10.66 -2.50 -18.02
C ARG A 89 -9.83 -3.16 -16.92
N ILE A 90 -8.51 -2.95 -16.93
CA ILE A 90 -7.60 -3.48 -15.92
C ILE A 90 -7.94 -2.90 -14.53
N LEU A 91 -8.12 -1.58 -14.44
CA LEU A 91 -8.48 -0.91 -13.18
C LEU A 91 -9.86 -1.36 -12.68
N GLY A 92 -10.83 -1.50 -13.58
CA GLY A 92 -12.18 -2.01 -13.24
C GLY A 92 -12.12 -3.45 -12.72
N GLY A 93 -11.40 -4.33 -13.42
CA GLY A 93 -11.17 -5.70 -12.96
C GLY A 93 -10.44 -5.78 -11.63
N THR A 94 -9.41 -4.96 -11.44
CA THR A 94 -8.70 -4.87 -10.17
C THR A 94 -9.59 -4.39 -9.03
N LEU A 95 -10.43 -3.38 -9.29
CA LEU A 95 -11.39 -2.89 -8.30
C LEU A 95 -12.37 -3.98 -7.90
N LEU A 96 -12.91 -4.72 -8.88
CA LEU A 96 -13.82 -5.84 -8.62
C LEU A 96 -13.16 -6.91 -7.74
N VAL A 97 -11.96 -7.35 -8.12
CA VAL A 97 -11.17 -8.33 -7.33
C VAL A 97 -10.88 -7.79 -5.94
N GLY A 98 -10.50 -6.51 -5.82
CA GLY A 98 -10.25 -5.86 -4.54
C GLY A 98 -11.48 -5.79 -3.65
N LEU A 99 -12.67 -5.50 -4.21
CA LEU A 99 -13.93 -5.50 -3.48
C LEU A 99 -14.35 -6.91 -3.05
N CYS A 100 -14.24 -7.90 -3.92
CA CYS A 100 -14.48 -9.30 -3.56
C CYS A 100 -13.54 -9.76 -2.44
N ALA A 101 -12.27 -9.39 -2.52
CA ALA A 101 -11.28 -9.70 -1.49
C ALA A 101 -11.58 -8.97 -0.17
N MET A 102 -12.02 -7.72 -0.22
CA MET A 102 -12.47 -6.97 0.95
C MET A 102 -13.60 -7.69 1.68
N VAL A 103 -14.62 -8.13 0.93
CA VAL A 103 -15.73 -8.92 1.47
C VAL A 103 -15.24 -10.24 2.03
N GLY A 104 -14.32 -10.92 1.32
CA GLY A 104 -13.69 -12.14 1.81
C GLY A 104 -12.96 -11.94 3.13
N VAL A 105 -12.09 -10.95 3.23
CA VAL A 105 -11.38 -10.62 4.47
C VAL A 105 -12.35 -10.28 5.61
N TRP A 106 -13.43 -9.55 5.32
CA TRP A 106 -14.44 -9.19 6.31
C TRP A 106 -15.22 -10.41 6.83
N LEU A 107 -15.62 -11.33 5.93
CA LEU A 107 -16.35 -12.56 6.29
C LEU A 107 -15.46 -13.54 7.07
N PHE A 108 -14.22 -13.73 6.62
CA PHE A 108 -13.27 -14.65 7.24
C PHE A 108 -12.48 -14.02 8.40
N ALA A 109 -12.70 -12.73 8.72
CA ALA A 109 -12.02 -12.05 9.83
C ALA A 109 -12.10 -12.80 11.15
N PRO A 110 -13.26 -13.33 11.62
CA PRO A 110 -13.32 -14.09 12.86
C PRO A 110 -12.50 -15.38 12.79
N LEU A 111 -12.56 -16.12 11.69
CA LEU A 111 -11.76 -17.33 11.49
C LEU A 111 -10.26 -17.01 11.53
N ILE A 112 -9.85 -15.93 10.89
CA ILE A 112 -8.44 -15.49 10.88
C ILE A 112 -7.98 -15.06 12.28
N ALA A 113 -8.79 -14.28 12.99
CA ALA A 113 -8.43 -13.78 14.31
C ALA A 113 -8.40 -14.89 15.37
N ASP A 114 -9.42 -15.75 15.39
CA ASP A 114 -9.59 -16.73 16.46
C ASP A 114 -8.84 -18.04 16.20
N THR A 115 -8.82 -18.51 14.93
CA THR A 115 -8.24 -19.82 14.60
C THR A 115 -6.77 -19.71 14.18
N LEU A 116 -6.45 -18.74 13.31
CA LEU A 116 -5.10 -18.63 12.76
C LEU A 116 -4.15 -17.90 13.72
N TYR A 117 -4.55 -16.74 14.24
CA TYR A 117 -3.69 -15.91 15.07
C TYR A 117 -4.00 -16.02 16.57
N ARG A 118 -5.15 -16.54 16.97
CA ARG A 118 -5.63 -16.67 18.37
C ARG A 118 -5.54 -15.34 19.12
N GLN A 119 -5.87 -14.25 18.45
CA GLN A 119 -5.79 -12.87 18.95
C GLN A 119 -7.12 -12.16 18.73
N ALA A 120 -7.96 -12.08 19.77
CA ALA A 120 -9.28 -11.45 19.70
C ALA A 120 -9.20 -9.94 19.32
N GLU A 121 -8.12 -9.25 19.73
CA GLU A 121 -7.89 -7.84 19.42
C GLU A 121 -7.66 -7.57 17.92
N LEU A 122 -7.29 -8.59 17.15
CA LEU A 122 -7.07 -8.49 15.72
C LEU A 122 -8.40 -8.34 14.94
N LEU A 123 -9.50 -8.89 15.44
CA LEU A 123 -10.80 -8.89 14.77
C LEU A 123 -11.32 -7.48 14.44
N PRO A 124 -11.41 -6.53 15.39
CA PRO A 124 -11.87 -5.17 15.09
C PRO A 124 -10.92 -4.43 14.12
N LEU A 125 -9.60 -4.72 14.18
CA LEU A 125 -8.63 -4.17 13.25
C LEU A 125 -8.86 -4.68 11.83
N LEU A 126 -9.00 -5.99 11.65
CA LEU A 126 -9.27 -6.61 10.35
C LEU A 126 -10.56 -6.06 9.71
N ARG A 127 -11.65 -6.02 10.48
CA ARG A 127 -12.95 -5.54 9.97
C ARG A 127 -12.94 -4.08 9.54
N ARG A 128 -12.21 -3.22 10.23
CA ARG A 128 -12.13 -1.79 9.85
C ARG A 128 -11.10 -1.55 8.76
N CYS A 129 -9.98 -2.27 8.78
CA CYS A 129 -8.91 -2.09 7.81
C CYS A 129 -9.15 -2.80 6.47
N CYS A 130 -10.14 -3.72 6.36
CA CYS A 130 -10.45 -4.40 5.10
C CYS A 130 -10.81 -3.42 3.97
N VAL A 131 -11.32 -2.22 4.30
CA VAL A 131 -11.59 -1.15 3.32
C VAL A 131 -10.32 -0.69 2.58
N LEU A 132 -9.14 -0.91 3.16
CA LEU A 132 -7.87 -0.58 2.52
C LEU A 132 -7.49 -1.58 1.41
N VAL A 133 -8.04 -2.79 1.42
CA VAL A 133 -7.71 -3.85 0.46
C VAL A 133 -7.87 -3.40 -1.00
N PRO A 134 -9.01 -2.85 -1.46
CA PRO A 134 -9.16 -2.39 -2.83
C PRO A 134 -8.23 -1.22 -3.16
N VAL A 135 -7.96 -0.34 -2.21
CA VAL A 135 -7.03 0.79 -2.39
C VAL A 135 -5.59 0.29 -2.59
N MET A 136 -5.17 -0.69 -1.80
CA MET A 136 -3.85 -1.32 -1.91
C MET A 136 -3.71 -2.08 -3.23
N ALA A 137 -4.73 -2.86 -3.61
CA ALA A 137 -4.75 -3.59 -4.87
C ALA A 137 -4.64 -2.65 -6.09
N LEU A 138 -5.43 -1.57 -6.11
CA LEU A 138 -5.36 -0.55 -7.16
C LEU A 138 -3.99 0.13 -7.21
N SER A 139 -3.42 0.51 -6.07
CA SER A 139 -2.10 1.16 -6.01
C SER A 139 -1.00 0.26 -6.58
N GLN A 140 -1.04 -1.05 -6.26
CA GLN A 140 -0.11 -2.05 -6.79
C GLN A 140 -0.20 -2.13 -8.31
N VAL A 141 -1.42 -2.26 -8.86
CA VAL A 141 -1.65 -2.37 -10.29
C VAL A 141 -1.23 -1.09 -11.01
N VAL A 142 -1.61 0.08 -10.51
CA VAL A 142 -1.23 1.38 -11.10
C VAL A 142 0.28 1.54 -11.13
N SER A 143 0.98 1.20 -10.04
CA SER A 143 2.44 1.22 -9.99
C SER A 143 3.07 0.24 -10.98
N GLY A 144 2.50 -0.96 -11.13
CA GLY A 144 2.92 -1.95 -12.12
C GLY A 144 2.77 -1.45 -13.56
N LEU A 145 1.64 -0.84 -13.90
CA LEU A 145 1.38 -0.25 -15.22
C LEU A 145 2.32 0.95 -15.50
N MET A 146 2.55 1.81 -14.51
CA MET A 146 3.52 2.91 -14.64
C MET A 146 4.94 2.40 -14.92
N ASN A 147 5.34 1.32 -14.26
CA ASN A 147 6.63 0.68 -14.52
C ASN A 147 6.71 0.09 -15.93
N GLY A 148 5.63 -0.53 -16.42
CA GLY A 148 5.53 -1.02 -17.79
C GLY A 148 5.60 0.07 -18.86
N LEU A 149 5.08 1.26 -18.56
CA LEU A 149 5.15 2.44 -19.43
C LEU A 149 6.47 3.22 -19.34
N GLY A 150 7.45 2.75 -18.57
CA GLY A 150 8.72 3.46 -18.38
C GLY A 150 8.65 4.66 -17.43
N LEU A 151 7.54 4.84 -16.71
CA LEU A 151 7.32 5.95 -15.76
C LEU A 151 7.89 5.65 -14.36
N GLN A 152 8.94 4.83 -14.28
CA GLN A 152 9.54 4.38 -13.01
C GLN A 152 9.99 5.54 -12.14
N GLY A 153 10.61 6.57 -12.74
CA GLY A 153 11.06 7.76 -12.02
C GLY A 153 9.90 8.53 -11.36
N THR A 154 8.78 8.67 -12.07
CA THR A 154 7.57 9.32 -11.54
C THR A 154 6.95 8.48 -10.42
N SER A 155 6.85 7.17 -10.62
CA SER A 155 6.34 6.23 -9.59
C SER A 155 7.16 6.30 -8.31
N LEU A 156 8.50 6.35 -8.42
CA LEU A 156 9.39 6.47 -7.26
C LEU A 156 9.27 7.82 -6.54
N ARG A 157 9.15 8.93 -7.27
CA ARG A 157 8.92 10.26 -6.65
C ARG A 157 7.63 10.30 -5.86
N ILE A 158 6.54 9.73 -6.42
CA ILE A 158 5.25 9.61 -5.73
C ILE A 158 5.40 8.75 -4.48
N ALA A 159 6.08 7.61 -4.57
CA ALA A 159 6.31 6.72 -3.43
C ALA A 159 7.15 7.40 -2.33
N LEU A 160 8.18 8.16 -2.68
CA LEU A 160 9.00 8.92 -1.73
C LEU A 160 8.16 9.99 -1.01
N PHE A 161 7.38 10.76 -1.77
CA PHE A 161 6.49 11.77 -1.21
C PHE A 161 5.46 11.15 -0.24
N ALA A 162 4.83 10.05 -0.65
CA ALA A 162 3.84 9.35 0.16
C ALA A 162 4.46 8.72 1.43
N ASN A 163 5.69 8.17 1.33
CA ASN A 163 6.41 7.65 2.48
C ASN A 163 6.77 8.77 3.46
N LEU A 164 7.23 9.93 2.98
CA LEU A 164 7.50 11.09 3.80
C LEU A 164 6.22 11.58 4.51
N LEU A 165 5.12 11.70 3.76
CA LEU A 165 3.83 12.07 4.30
C LEU A 165 3.37 11.06 5.38
N SER A 166 3.55 9.76 5.13
CA SER A 166 3.23 8.71 6.11
C SER A 166 4.04 8.87 7.39
N VAL A 167 5.34 9.13 7.30
CA VAL A 167 6.22 9.36 8.47
C VAL A 167 5.75 10.58 9.26
N LEU A 168 5.45 11.69 8.59
CA LEU A 168 5.00 12.93 9.24
C LEU A 168 3.64 12.73 9.93
N LEU A 169 2.67 12.13 9.23
CA LEU A 169 1.36 11.85 9.81
C LEU A 169 1.46 10.85 10.98
N MET A 170 2.29 9.84 10.84
CA MET A 170 2.51 8.86 11.90
C MET A 170 3.16 9.51 13.13
N TYR A 171 4.13 10.41 12.90
CA TYR A 171 4.76 11.17 13.97
C TYR A 171 3.74 12.03 14.74
N ALA A 172 2.79 12.66 14.05
CA ALA A 172 1.78 13.51 14.66
C ALA A 172 0.63 12.71 15.32
N LEU A 173 0.11 11.68 14.64
CA LEU A 173 -1.11 10.99 15.04
C LEU A 173 -0.86 9.84 16.03
N ALA A 174 0.24 9.09 15.89
CA ALA A 174 0.51 7.95 16.74
C ALA A 174 0.94 8.32 18.18
N ALA A 175 1.32 9.57 18.41
CA ALA A 175 1.64 10.08 19.75
C ALA A 175 0.39 10.52 20.53
N GLN A 176 -0.79 10.60 19.90
CA GLN A 176 -2.01 11.00 20.58
C GLN A 176 -2.58 9.85 21.40
N PRO A 177 -2.83 10.03 22.72
CA PRO A 177 -3.30 8.96 23.60
C PRO A 177 -4.70 8.44 23.23
N THR A 178 -5.50 9.22 22.49
CA THR A 178 -6.83 8.85 22.01
C THR A 178 -6.79 7.97 20.75
N LEU A 179 -5.77 8.11 19.90
CA LEU A 179 -5.65 7.41 18.62
C LEU A 179 -4.73 6.20 18.69
N GLN A 180 -3.61 6.30 19.40
CA GLN A 180 -2.64 5.21 19.56
C GLN A 180 -2.37 4.44 18.25
N LEU A 181 -2.67 3.13 18.20
CA LEU A 181 -2.49 2.28 17.03
C LEU A 181 -3.31 2.76 15.83
N TRP A 182 -4.51 3.31 16.05
CA TRP A 182 -5.34 3.87 14.97
C TRP A 182 -4.70 5.07 14.29
N GLY A 183 -3.92 5.86 15.02
CA GLY A 183 -3.15 6.97 14.44
C GLY A 183 -2.16 6.48 13.37
N ALA A 184 -1.48 5.36 13.64
CA ALA A 184 -0.59 4.74 12.66
C ALA A 184 -1.36 4.19 11.45
N VAL A 185 -2.49 3.52 11.67
CA VAL A 185 -3.34 2.99 10.59
C VAL A 185 -3.88 4.11 9.71
N ILE A 186 -4.38 5.21 10.29
CA ILE A 186 -4.88 6.38 9.56
C ILE A 186 -3.76 7.03 8.73
N ALA A 187 -2.56 7.18 9.30
CA ALA A 187 -1.41 7.72 8.60
C ALA A 187 -1.04 6.88 7.36
N MET A 188 -1.02 5.54 7.51
CA MET A 188 -0.77 4.62 6.41
C MET A 188 -1.88 4.66 5.36
N ALA A 189 -3.14 4.69 5.78
CA ALA A 189 -4.30 4.77 4.89
C ALA A 189 -4.29 6.08 4.07
N ALA A 190 -4.02 7.21 4.71
CA ALA A 190 -3.93 8.51 4.04
C ALA A 190 -2.79 8.54 3.01
N ALA A 191 -1.59 8.05 3.39
CA ALA A 191 -0.47 7.96 2.47
C ALA A 191 -0.78 7.04 1.27
N GLN A 192 -1.47 5.93 1.50
CA GLN A 192 -1.88 5.00 0.45
C GLN A 192 -2.90 5.63 -0.51
N ALA A 193 -3.89 6.37 0.02
CA ALA A 193 -4.86 7.09 -0.78
C ALA A 193 -4.21 8.19 -1.64
N VAL A 194 -3.26 8.94 -1.07
CA VAL A 194 -2.49 9.95 -1.79
C VAL A 194 -1.63 9.29 -2.88
N THR A 195 -0.96 8.19 -2.58
CA THR A 195 -0.20 7.40 -3.57
C THR A 195 -1.10 7.01 -4.74
N LEU A 196 -2.26 6.44 -4.47
CA LEU A 196 -3.21 6.03 -5.50
C LEU A 196 -3.67 7.22 -6.35
N ALA A 197 -4.08 8.33 -5.71
CA ALA A 197 -4.57 9.52 -6.40
C ALA A 197 -3.50 10.13 -7.34
N LEU A 198 -2.27 10.29 -6.85
CA LEU A 198 -1.17 10.84 -7.63
C LEU A 198 -0.74 9.90 -8.76
N SER A 199 -0.66 8.60 -8.49
CA SER A 199 -0.29 7.59 -9.48
C SER A 199 -1.35 7.45 -10.58
N LEU A 200 -2.65 7.51 -10.24
CA LEU A 200 -3.72 7.54 -11.22
C LEU A 200 -3.64 8.79 -12.12
N ARG A 201 -3.42 9.96 -11.54
CA ARG A 201 -3.24 11.20 -12.33
C ARG A 201 -2.07 11.09 -13.30
N ALA A 202 -0.92 10.61 -12.82
CA ALA A 202 0.27 10.42 -13.64
C ALA A 202 0.04 9.39 -14.76
N LEU A 203 -0.61 8.26 -14.44
CA LEU A 203 -0.95 7.22 -15.42
C LEU A 203 -1.89 7.76 -16.49
N TYR A 204 -2.98 8.43 -16.11
CA TYR A 204 -3.94 8.99 -17.10
C TYR A 204 -3.36 10.14 -17.92
N ALA A 205 -2.40 10.88 -17.40
CA ALA A 205 -1.68 11.91 -18.19
C ALA A 205 -0.76 11.28 -19.26
N ALA A 206 -0.20 10.10 -18.97
CA ALA A 206 0.68 9.38 -19.89
C ALA A 206 -0.08 8.56 -20.94
N VAL A 207 -1.29 8.10 -20.61
CA VAL A 207 -2.16 7.29 -21.48
C VAL A 207 -3.17 8.21 -22.17
N ARG A 208 -2.75 8.83 -23.26
CA ARG A 208 -3.61 9.61 -24.16
C ARG A 208 -4.14 8.77 -25.30
#